data_5161bec69e3feb0d86b32cec399548c1
#
_entry.id   5161bec69e3feb0d86b32cec399548c1
#
_cell.length_a   1.000
_cell.length_b   1.000
_cell.length_c   1.000
_cell.angle_alpha   90.00
_cell.angle_beta   90.00
_cell.angle_gamma   90.00
#
_symmetry.space_group_name_H-M   'P 1'
#
loop_
_entity.id
_entity.type
_entity.pdbx_description
1 polymer ?
#
loop_
_entity_poly.entity_id
_entity_poly.type
_entity_poly.pdbx_seq_one_letter_code
_entity_poly.pdbx_strand_id
1 'polypeptide(L)'
;MFISRVEIPWEAARNPYEVHRRLWRMFPGERRETRRGEEEERSGFLFRVEERATGRPARVLVQSRLAPAGAHGLGLIGSREFHPTPSVGQRLAFVLTANPIKTIVDAQRDSKPGKQSEKCRVPLVKEGEQRQWLARKLAGAADVEGAEILSHPPVYFRKG
;
A
#
# COMPACT_ATOMS: atom_id res chain seq x y z
N MET A 1 -14.85 -10.00 -2.40
CA MET A 1 -14.19 -8.68 -2.43
C MET A 1 -14.53 -7.97 -3.74
N PHE A 2 -14.23 -6.69 -3.84
CA PHE A 2 -14.45 -5.90 -5.05
C PHE A 2 -13.13 -5.39 -5.61
N ILE A 3 -13.07 -5.25 -6.94
CA ILE A 3 -12.03 -4.52 -7.64
C ILE A 3 -12.69 -3.37 -8.38
N SER A 4 -12.20 -2.15 -8.17
CA SER A 4 -12.83 -0.94 -8.66
C SER A 4 -11.80 -0.02 -9.28
N ARG A 5 -12.19 0.74 -10.30
CA ARG A 5 -11.37 1.80 -10.89
C ARG A 5 -11.99 3.15 -10.61
N VAL A 6 -11.19 4.04 -10.06
CA VAL A 6 -11.63 5.35 -9.56
C VAL A 6 -10.77 6.44 -10.17
N GLU A 7 -11.37 7.53 -10.58
CA GLU A 7 -10.68 8.78 -10.94
C GLU A 7 -10.61 9.71 -9.76
N ILE A 8 -9.40 10.23 -9.53
CA ILE A 8 -9.10 11.19 -8.46
C ILE A 8 -8.51 12.45 -9.09
N PRO A 9 -8.95 13.66 -8.70
CA PRO A 9 -8.38 14.90 -9.19
C PRO A 9 -6.86 14.95 -9.03
N TRP A 10 -6.19 15.50 -10.02
CA TRP A 10 -4.72 15.59 -10.09
C TRP A 10 -4.09 16.14 -8.81
N GLU A 11 -4.65 17.21 -8.26
CA GLU A 11 -4.14 17.89 -7.07
C GLU A 11 -4.03 16.93 -5.88
N ALA A 12 -5.02 16.05 -5.73
CA ALA A 12 -5.03 15.05 -4.67
C ALA A 12 -4.13 13.84 -4.99
N ALA A 13 -4.04 13.47 -6.26
CA ALA A 13 -3.25 12.32 -6.69
C ALA A 13 -1.73 12.51 -6.53
N ARG A 14 -1.28 13.75 -6.31
CA ARG A 14 0.12 14.07 -6.03
C ARG A 14 0.60 13.57 -4.67
N ASN A 15 -0.33 13.39 -3.74
CA ASN A 15 -0.03 12.97 -2.37
C ASN A 15 -0.77 11.65 -2.06
N PRO A 16 -0.05 10.52 -1.87
CA PRO A 16 -0.66 9.23 -1.53
C PRO A 16 -1.54 9.26 -0.28
N TYR A 17 -1.24 10.11 0.69
CA TYR A 17 -2.06 10.31 1.88
C TYR A 17 -3.42 10.93 1.54
N GLU A 18 -3.44 11.91 0.64
CA GLU A 18 -4.69 12.52 0.15
C GLU A 18 -5.52 11.53 -0.67
N VAL A 19 -4.87 10.70 -1.50
CA VAL A 19 -5.54 9.60 -2.21
C VAL A 19 -6.25 8.69 -1.21
N HIS A 20 -5.53 8.21 -0.20
CA HIS A 20 -6.07 7.34 0.84
C HIS A 20 -7.24 8.01 1.58
N ARG A 21 -7.07 9.26 2.02
CA ARG A 21 -8.10 10.01 2.74
C ARG A 21 -9.38 10.21 1.91
N ARG A 22 -9.26 10.44 0.60
CA ARG A 22 -10.40 10.60 -0.30
C ARG A 22 -11.10 9.28 -0.55
N LEU A 23 -10.35 8.19 -0.78
CA LEU A 23 -10.91 6.86 -0.99
C LEU A 23 -11.75 6.40 0.20
N TRP A 24 -11.40 6.77 1.43
CA TRP A 24 -12.21 6.47 2.61
C TRP A 24 -13.66 6.96 2.50
N ARG A 25 -13.92 8.02 1.75
CA ARG A 25 -15.27 8.54 1.55
C ARG A 25 -16.16 7.62 0.73
N MET A 26 -15.56 6.71 -0.02
CA MET A 26 -16.27 5.70 -0.80
C MET A 26 -16.69 4.47 0.04
N PHE A 27 -16.24 4.39 1.28
CA PHE A 27 -16.49 3.26 2.16
C PHE A 27 -17.06 3.71 3.51
N PRO A 28 -18.26 4.32 3.54
CA PRO A 28 -18.83 4.86 4.78
C PRO A 28 -19.15 3.79 5.82
N GLY A 29 -19.30 2.52 5.40
CA GLY A 29 -19.53 1.37 6.29
C GLY A 29 -18.28 0.72 6.85
N GLU A 30 -17.07 1.13 6.40
CA GLU A 30 -15.83 0.60 6.93
C GLU A 30 -15.45 1.29 8.24
N ARG A 31 -15.03 0.48 9.23
CA ARG A 31 -14.47 1.03 10.46
C ARG A 31 -13.11 1.65 10.18
N ARG A 32 -12.92 2.88 10.60
CA ARG A 32 -11.60 3.52 10.54
C ARG A 32 -10.70 2.88 11.59
N GLU A 33 -9.49 2.50 11.19
CA GLU A 33 -8.48 1.97 12.11
C GLU A 33 -8.24 2.95 13.26
N THR A 34 -8.54 2.54 14.47
CA THR A 34 -8.11 3.23 15.69
C THR A 34 -6.66 2.85 15.97
N ARG A 35 -5.79 3.84 16.08
CA ARG A 35 -4.38 3.65 16.40
C ARG A 35 -4.22 3.13 17.83
N ARG A 36 -3.52 2.02 17.96
CA ARG A 36 -2.96 1.39 19.17
C ARG A 36 -3.91 0.59 20.04
N GLY A 37 -3.73 -0.73 20.03
CA GLY A 37 -4.01 -1.65 21.14
C GLY A 37 -5.18 -2.57 20.99
N GLU A 38 -6.03 -2.40 20.00
CA GLU A 38 -7.10 -3.35 19.66
C GLU A 38 -6.72 -4.09 18.39
N GLU A 39 -7.12 -5.36 18.28
CA GLU A 39 -6.83 -6.24 17.13
C GLU A 39 -6.82 -5.46 15.81
N GLU A 40 -5.66 -5.46 15.12
CA GLU A 40 -5.45 -4.76 13.85
C GLU A 40 -6.48 -5.25 12.82
N GLU A 41 -7.67 -4.66 12.81
CA GLU A 41 -8.53 -4.76 11.64
C GLU A 41 -7.82 -4.05 10.49
N ARG A 42 -7.30 -4.85 9.58
CA ARG A 42 -6.61 -4.38 8.38
C ARG A 42 -7.51 -3.41 7.62
N SER A 43 -6.91 -2.36 7.08
CA SER A 43 -7.60 -1.42 6.19
C SER A 43 -8.56 -2.16 5.26
N GLY A 44 -9.82 -1.76 5.23
CA GLY A 44 -10.86 -2.42 4.44
C GLY A 44 -10.62 -2.35 2.93
N PHE A 45 -9.62 -1.58 2.48
CA PHE A 45 -9.23 -1.48 1.09
C PHE A 45 -7.72 -1.29 0.90
N LEU A 46 -7.25 -1.74 -0.26
CA LEU A 46 -5.92 -1.45 -0.80
C LEU A 46 -6.09 -0.63 -2.08
N PHE A 47 -5.09 0.18 -2.43
CA PHE A 47 -5.13 0.93 -3.67
C PHE A 47 -3.77 1.04 -4.35
N ARG A 48 -3.81 1.23 -5.66
CA ARG A 48 -2.64 1.52 -6.49
C ARG A 48 -3.00 2.59 -7.52
N VAL A 49 -2.18 3.61 -7.63
CA VAL A 49 -2.29 4.59 -8.72
C VAL A 49 -1.76 3.93 -9.99
N GLU A 50 -2.61 3.75 -11.01
CA GLU A 50 -2.24 3.14 -12.29
C GLU A 50 -1.68 4.17 -13.26
N GLU A 51 -2.37 5.28 -13.41
CA GLU A 51 -2.00 6.34 -14.34
C GLU A 51 -2.01 7.68 -13.63
N ARG A 52 -0.98 8.46 -13.87
CA ARG A 52 -0.85 9.82 -13.38
C ARG A 52 -0.24 10.70 -14.46
N ALA A 53 -0.99 11.72 -14.88
CA ALA A 53 -0.53 12.74 -15.82
C ALA A 53 -0.86 14.13 -15.27
N THR A 54 0.05 15.08 -15.47
CA THR A 54 -0.12 16.46 -15.00
C THR A 54 -1.40 17.06 -15.56
N GLY A 55 -2.21 17.66 -14.70
CA GLY A 55 -3.45 18.34 -15.07
C GLY A 55 -4.60 17.40 -15.47
N ARG A 56 -4.44 16.08 -15.39
CA ARG A 56 -5.51 15.11 -15.65
C ARG A 56 -5.85 14.31 -14.41
N PRO A 57 -7.11 13.89 -14.23
CA PRO A 57 -7.46 12.97 -13.16
C PRO A 57 -6.60 11.71 -13.20
N ALA A 58 -6.13 11.27 -12.06
CA ALA A 58 -5.37 10.04 -11.94
C ALA A 58 -6.31 8.84 -11.83
N ARG A 59 -5.96 7.74 -12.49
CA ARG A 59 -6.66 6.47 -12.36
C ARG A 59 -6.08 5.66 -11.21
N VAL A 60 -6.95 5.20 -10.34
CA VAL A 60 -6.61 4.43 -9.15
C VAL A 60 -7.38 3.13 -9.16
N LEU A 61 -6.64 2.02 -9.07
CA LEU A 61 -7.22 0.70 -8.84
C LEU A 61 -7.40 0.52 -7.33
N VAL A 62 -8.60 0.08 -6.93
CA VAL A 62 -8.94 -0.14 -5.52
C VAL A 62 -9.46 -1.56 -5.35
N GLN A 63 -8.89 -2.28 -4.40
CA GLN A 63 -9.40 -3.58 -3.94
C GLN A 63 -10.02 -3.37 -2.55
N SER A 64 -11.27 -3.80 -2.34
CA SER A 64 -12.01 -3.57 -1.10
C SER A 64 -12.87 -4.76 -0.69
N ARG A 65 -13.24 -4.81 0.58
CA ARG A 65 -14.21 -5.79 1.09
C ARG A 65 -15.62 -5.40 0.68
N LEU A 66 -15.96 -4.13 0.81
CA LEU A 66 -17.26 -3.57 0.48
C LEU A 66 -17.27 -2.98 -0.94
N ALA A 67 -18.43 -2.96 -1.57
CA ALA A 67 -18.62 -2.20 -2.80
C ALA A 67 -18.41 -0.70 -2.52
N PRO A 68 -17.67 0.03 -3.39
CA PRO A 68 -17.51 1.47 -3.23
C PRO A 68 -18.82 2.20 -3.47
N ALA A 69 -19.16 3.13 -2.59
CA ALA A 69 -20.24 4.08 -2.80
C ALA A 69 -19.74 5.30 -3.59
N GLY A 70 -20.64 5.98 -4.28
CA GLY A 70 -20.32 7.27 -4.91
C GLY A 70 -19.86 8.29 -3.86
N ALA A 71 -18.82 9.07 -4.16
CA ALA A 71 -18.30 10.10 -3.26
C ALA A 71 -17.99 11.37 -4.03
N HIS A 72 -18.34 12.52 -3.44
CA HIS A 72 -18.13 13.82 -4.06
C HIS A 72 -16.64 14.07 -4.39
N GLY A 73 -16.39 14.47 -5.63
CA GLY A 73 -15.05 14.75 -6.13
C GLY A 73 -14.24 13.50 -6.49
N LEU A 74 -14.88 12.32 -6.60
CA LEU A 74 -14.30 11.07 -7.09
C LEU A 74 -15.17 10.50 -8.21
N GLY A 75 -14.54 10.06 -9.29
CA GLY A 75 -15.22 9.39 -10.41
C GLY A 75 -15.12 7.87 -10.25
N LEU A 76 -16.21 7.17 -9.95
CA LEU A 76 -16.24 5.71 -10.04
C LEU A 76 -16.42 5.31 -11.50
N ILE A 77 -15.35 4.82 -12.15
CA ILE A 77 -15.40 4.36 -13.55
C ILE A 77 -16.12 3.02 -13.65
N GLY A 78 -15.84 2.12 -12.71
CA GLY A 78 -16.44 0.80 -12.66
C GLY A 78 -16.02 0.04 -11.41
N SER A 79 -16.86 -0.92 -11.04
CA SER A 79 -16.64 -1.83 -9.92
C SER A 79 -17.19 -3.20 -10.28
N ARG A 80 -16.49 -4.25 -9.87
CA ARG A 80 -16.97 -5.63 -10.03
C ARG A 80 -16.55 -6.47 -8.84
N GLU A 81 -17.28 -7.54 -8.63
CA GLU A 81 -16.82 -8.57 -7.71
C GLU A 81 -15.54 -9.24 -8.23
N PHE A 82 -14.68 -9.61 -7.30
CA PHE A 82 -13.38 -10.19 -7.59
C PHE A 82 -13.09 -11.29 -6.56
N HIS A 83 -13.13 -12.52 -7.01
CA HIS A 83 -12.91 -13.71 -6.19
C HIS A 83 -11.78 -14.55 -6.81
N PRO A 84 -10.52 -14.14 -6.64
CA PRO A 84 -9.40 -14.93 -7.13
C PRO A 84 -9.29 -16.24 -6.34
N THR A 85 -9.29 -17.34 -7.06
CA THR A 85 -9.15 -18.70 -6.49
C THR A 85 -7.93 -19.38 -7.11
N PRO A 86 -6.71 -18.96 -6.75
CA PRO A 86 -5.51 -19.61 -7.26
C PRO A 86 -5.41 -21.04 -6.74
N SER A 87 -4.96 -21.96 -7.61
CA SER A 87 -4.67 -23.33 -7.24
C SER A 87 -3.25 -23.47 -6.71
N VAL A 88 -3.01 -24.47 -5.87
CA VAL A 88 -1.66 -24.81 -5.42
C VAL A 88 -0.78 -25.15 -6.63
N GLY A 89 0.41 -24.60 -6.71
CA GLY A 89 1.34 -24.75 -7.82
C GLY A 89 1.04 -23.86 -9.04
N GLN A 90 -0.01 -23.06 -9.00
CA GLN A 90 -0.31 -22.11 -10.07
C GLN A 90 0.72 -20.98 -10.11
N ARG A 91 1.28 -20.71 -11.30
CA ARG A 91 2.13 -19.54 -11.52
C ARG A 91 1.31 -18.28 -11.71
N LEU A 92 1.68 -17.25 -10.98
CA LEU A 92 1.04 -15.95 -11.02
C LEU A 92 2.07 -14.85 -11.25
N ALA A 93 1.74 -13.89 -12.09
CA ALA A 93 2.50 -12.65 -12.23
C ALA A 93 1.79 -11.52 -11.49
N PHE A 94 2.55 -10.67 -10.84
CA PHE A 94 2.00 -9.50 -10.15
C PHE A 94 2.95 -8.30 -10.25
N VAL A 95 2.41 -7.11 -10.06
CA VAL A 95 3.17 -5.87 -9.92
C VAL A 95 2.93 -5.29 -8.54
N LEU A 96 4.00 -5.00 -7.83
CA LEU A 96 3.96 -4.46 -6.48
C LEU A 96 4.81 -3.19 -6.40
N THR A 97 4.23 -2.11 -5.90
CA THR A 97 5.00 -0.94 -5.44
C THR A 97 5.10 -1.00 -3.92
N ALA A 98 6.31 -1.12 -3.41
CA ALA A 98 6.55 -1.28 -1.99
C ALA A 98 7.73 -0.44 -1.53
N ASN A 99 7.80 -0.18 -0.22
CA ASN A 99 8.97 0.37 0.44
C ASN A 99 9.58 -0.72 1.33
N PRO A 100 10.54 -1.51 0.81
CA PRO A 100 11.16 -2.58 1.57
C PRO A 100 12.08 -1.97 2.63
N ILE A 101 11.79 -2.29 3.89
CA ILE A 101 12.53 -1.77 5.05
C ILE A 101 12.98 -2.89 5.97
N LYS A 102 14.07 -2.64 6.70
CA LYS A 102 14.47 -3.42 7.88
C LYS A 102 14.50 -2.54 9.12
N THR A 103 14.25 -3.16 10.25
CA THR A 103 14.40 -2.49 11.55
C THR A 103 15.78 -2.81 12.09
N ILE A 104 16.56 -1.79 12.42
CA ILE A 104 17.85 -1.90 13.09
C ILE A 104 17.77 -1.27 14.47
N VAL A 105 18.62 -1.75 15.37
CA VAL A 105 18.85 -1.11 16.65
C VAL A 105 20.04 -0.16 16.44
N ASP A 106 19.81 1.14 16.56
CA ASP A 106 20.87 2.14 16.44
C ASP A 106 21.59 2.26 17.77
N ALA A 107 22.73 1.58 17.90
CA ALA A 107 23.56 1.62 19.09
C ALA A 107 24.31 2.95 19.28
N GLN A 108 24.35 3.81 18.25
CA GLN A 108 25.07 5.11 18.30
C GLN A 108 24.13 6.28 18.61
N ARG A 109 22.84 6.09 18.57
CA ARG A 109 21.90 7.11 19.00
C ARG A 109 21.85 7.11 20.52
N ASP A 110 22.45 8.12 21.13
CA ASP A 110 22.48 8.34 22.57
C ASP A 110 21.10 8.07 23.18
N SER A 111 20.98 6.91 23.79
CA SER A 111 19.83 6.59 24.60
C SER A 111 19.87 7.48 25.82
N LYS A 112 18.94 8.42 25.92
CA LYS A 112 18.70 9.12 27.18
C LYS A 112 18.58 8.08 28.29
N PRO A 113 19.21 8.28 29.46
CA PRO A 113 19.14 7.34 30.58
C PRO A 113 17.69 6.94 30.85
N GLY A 114 17.37 5.63 30.76
CA GLY A 114 16.03 5.09 31.00
C GLY A 114 15.16 4.83 29.77
N LYS A 115 15.62 5.11 28.52
CA LYS A 115 14.91 4.67 27.31
C LYS A 115 15.63 3.48 26.67
N GLN A 116 14.85 2.46 26.30
CA GLN A 116 15.32 1.35 25.46
C GLN A 116 15.84 1.90 24.13
N SER A 117 16.90 1.27 23.59
CA SER A 117 17.49 1.60 22.29
C SER A 117 16.40 1.79 21.22
N GLU A 118 16.36 2.98 20.60
CA GLU A 118 15.32 3.26 19.60
C GLU A 118 15.53 2.40 18.36
N LYS A 119 14.52 1.62 18.03
CA LYS A 119 14.47 0.85 16.78
C LYS A 119 14.30 1.82 15.60
N CYS A 120 15.26 1.84 14.70
CA CYS A 120 15.22 2.66 13.50
C CYS A 120 14.81 1.81 12.29
N ARG A 121 13.94 2.35 11.43
CA ARG A 121 13.56 1.71 10.16
C ARG A 121 14.41 2.29 9.05
N VAL A 122 15.16 1.43 8.37
CA VAL A 122 16.02 1.82 7.24
C VAL A 122 15.55 1.13 5.95
N PRO A 123 15.58 1.82 4.80
CA PRO A 123 15.23 1.23 3.53
C PRO A 123 16.26 0.19 3.10
N LEU A 124 15.82 -0.85 2.43
CA LEU A 124 16.68 -1.81 1.75
C LEU A 124 17.02 -1.26 0.36
N VAL A 125 18.29 -0.99 0.11
CA VAL A 125 18.75 -0.38 -1.15
C VAL A 125 19.26 -1.44 -2.12
N LYS A 126 19.89 -2.51 -1.61
CA LYS A 126 20.47 -3.55 -2.44
C LYS A 126 19.38 -4.49 -2.97
N GLU A 127 19.40 -4.75 -4.27
CA GLU A 127 18.42 -5.60 -4.94
C GLU A 127 18.29 -6.99 -4.30
N GLY A 128 19.41 -7.63 -3.94
CA GLY A 128 19.40 -8.92 -3.26
C GLY A 128 18.66 -8.89 -1.92
N GLU A 129 18.81 -7.83 -1.12
CA GLU A 129 18.07 -7.65 0.14
C GLU A 129 16.57 -7.42 -0.11
N GLN A 130 16.23 -6.72 -1.18
CA GLN A 130 14.83 -6.47 -1.57
C GLN A 130 14.15 -7.77 -2.03
N ARG A 131 14.84 -8.60 -2.82
CA ARG A 131 14.35 -9.94 -3.22
C ARG A 131 14.14 -10.84 -2.01
N GLN A 132 15.07 -10.88 -1.08
CA GLN A 132 14.95 -11.66 0.15
C GLN A 132 13.80 -11.14 1.03
N TRP A 133 13.60 -9.81 1.09
CA TRP A 133 12.47 -9.20 1.79
C TRP A 133 11.15 -9.65 1.17
N LEU A 134 11.03 -9.66 -0.17
CA LEU A 134 9.84 -10.10 -0.89
C LEU A 134 9.56 -11.57 -0.61
N ALA A 135 10.55 -12.44 -0.77
CA ALA A 135 10.41 -13.88 -0.50
C ALA A 135 9.92 -14.15 0.94
N ARG A 136 10.52 -13.45 1.93
CA ARG A 136 10.09 -13.58 3.32
C ARG A 136 8.65 -13.08 3.54
N LYS A 137 8.20 -12.05 2.82
CA LYS A 137 6.83 -11.53 2.93
C LYS A 137 5.79 -12.47 2.33
N LEU A 138 6.17 -13.25 1.34
CA LEU A 138 5.30 -14.23 0.68
C LEU A 138 5.43 -15.64 1.26
N ALA A 139 6.41 -15.87 2.14
CA ALA A 139 6.64 -17.17 2.76
C ALA A 139 5.36 -17.75 3.41
N GLY A 140 5.06 -19.00 3.09
CA GLY A 140 3.84 -19.70 3.53
C GLY A 140 2.61 -19.48 2.63
N ALA A 141 2.66 -18.49 1.71
CA ALA A 141 1.60 -18.26 0.74
C ALA A 141 2.04 -18.53 -0.70
N ALA A 142 3.29 -18.21 -1.05
CA ALA A 142 3.85 -18.42 -2.38
C ALA A 142 5.36 -18.41 -2.36
N ASP A 143 5.96 -19.10 -3.35
CA ASP A 143 7.39 -19.06 -3.66
C ASP A 143 7.67 -18.03 -4.76
N VAL A 144 8.72 -17.24 -4.59
CA VAL A 144 9.14 -16.24 -5.57
C VAL A 144 10.12 -16.89 -6.56
N GLU A 145 9.66 -17.21 -7.75
CA GLU A 145 10.52 -17.80 -8.80
C GLU A 145 11.43 -16.75 -9.43
N GLY A 146 10.95 -15.50 -9.57
CA GLY A 146 11.71 -14.40 -10.12
C GLY A 146 11.08 -13.06 -9.78
N ALA A 147 11.90 -12.02 -9.71
CA ALA A 147 11.45 -10.65 -9.54
C ALA A 147 12.35 -9.70 -10.31
N GLU A 148 11.76 -8.82 -11.08
CA GLU A 148 12.42 -7.66 -11.66
C GLU A 148 12.18 -6.48 -10.72
N ILE A 149 13.25 -5.79 -10.35
CA ILE A 149 13.19 -4.67 -9.42
C ILE A 149 13.48 -3.38 -10.16
N LEU A 150 12.45 -2.55 -10.29
CA LEU A 150 12.54 -1.23 -10.87
C LEU A 150 12.65 -0.19 -9.76
N SER A 151 13.75 0.55 -9.74
CA SER A 151 13.91 1.66 -8.81
C SER A 151 12.99 2.81 -9.21
N HIS A 152 12.14 3.22 -8.30
CA HIS A 152 11.35 4.44 -8.44
C HIS A 152 11.97 5.58 -7.64
N PRO A 153 11.90 6.82 -8.11
CA PRO A 153 12.31 7.95 -7.30
C PRO A 153 11.47 7.98 -6.01
N PRO A 154 12.08 8.42 -4.89
CA PRO A 154 11.39 8.46 -3.61
C PRO A 154 10.16 9.37 -3.70
N VAL A 155 9.04 8.89 -3.17
CA VAL A 155 7.82 9.68 -3.05
C VAL A 155 7.84 10.39 -1.70
N TYR A 156 8.03 11.70 -1.74
CA TYR A 156 7.94 12.54 -0.55
C TYR A 156 6.51 13.03 -0.38
N PHE A 157 5.96 12.88 0.81
CA PHE A 157 4.68 13.46 1.17
C PHE A 157 4.74 13.98 2.61
N ARG A 158 4.04 15.08 2.85
CA ARG A 158 3.82 15.59 4.20
C ARG A 158 2.46 15.14 4.68
N LYS A 159 2.43 14.64 5.88
CA LYS A 159 1.20 14.43 6.62
C LYS A 159 0.82 15.79 7.17
N GLY A 160 -0.23 16.39 6.61
CA GLY A 160 -0.82 17.64 7.10
C GLY A 160 -1.54 17.42 8.44
#